data_9fd0bb3216fb1ce18ac6825395e61613
#
_entry.id   9fd0bb3216fb1ce18ac6825395e61613
#
_cell.length_a   1.000
_cell.length_b   1.000
_cell.length_c   1.000
_cell.angle_alpha   90.00
_cell.angle_beta   90.00
_cell.angle_gamma   90.00
#
_symmetry.space_group_name_H-M   'P 1'
#
loop_
_entity.id
_entity.type
_entity.pdbx_description
1 polymer ?
#
loop_
_entity_poly.entity_id
_entity_poly.type
_entity_poly.pdbx_seq_one_letter_code
_entity_poly.pdbx_strand_id
1 'polypeptide(L)'
;DRIEPTNWFVGMKNPQVQLMVYGKDVRAAEVSTDYPGVRIDSLVRLDSPNYLLVYMNVKDAKPGTMNLLFRAGKSKTNVKYELKARDMKGEDHMGFTNADVLYMLMPDRFASSGKNLKVKGLNAYTVNRKEPSLRHGGDLEGIRQHLDYFNELGVTALWFTPVLENNSPDHGKSSTYHGYATTDYYRVDPRFGSNNDYRQLVSDAHKKGLKVVMDMIFNHCGFEHPWVKDMPTKDWFNTPEWL
;
A
#
# COMPACT_ATOMS: atom_id res chain seq x y z
N ASP A 1 -2.77 11.68 -12.34
CA ASP A 1 -2.36 10.31 -12.47
C ASP A 1 -2.31 9.61 -11.09
N ARG A 2 -1.52 10.09 -10.10
CA ARG A 2 -1.41 9.45 -8.79
C ARG A 2 -1.14 10.47 -7.68
N ILE A 3 -1.77 10.30 -6.50
CA ILE A 3 -1.50 11.07 -5.29
C ILE A 3 -1.26 10.08 -4.15
N GLU A 4 -0.18 10.27 -3.41
CA GLU A 4 0.22 9.42 -2.30
C GLU A 4 0.52 10.28 -1.06
N PRO A 5 -0.04 9.90 0.10
CA PRO A 5 -1.00 8.82 0.33
C PRO A 5 -2.33 9.05 -0.40
N THR A 6 -3.08 7.98 -0.70
CA THR A 6 -4.32 8.04 -1.48
C THR A 6 -5.51 8.69 -0.74
N ASN A 7 -5.39 8.84 0.54
CA ASN A 7 -6.32 9.52 1.46
C ASN A 7 -5.58 9.87 2.75
N TRP A 8 -6.16 10.70 3.62
CA TRP A 8 -5.60 11.01 4.92
C TRP A 8 -6.69 11.07 5.99
N PHE A 9 -6.29 11.30 7.25
CA PHE A 9 -7.20 11.36 8.39
C PHE A 9 -7.16 12.75 9.04
N VAL A 10 -8.33 13.26 9.43
CA VAL A 10 -8.43 14.44 10.29
C VAL A 10 -8.22 14.05 11.75
N GLY A 11 -7.91 15.03 12.61
CA GLY A 11 -7.73 14.81 14.04
C GLY A 11 -6.43 14.09 14.42
N MET A 12 -5.45 14.05 13.51
CA MET A 12 -4.11 13.55 13.81
C MET A 12 -3.36 14.54 14.71
N LYS A 13 -2.49 14.04 15.61
CA LYS A 13 -1.62 14.88 16.47
C LYS A 13 -0.75 15.83 15.64
N ASN A 14 -0.18 15.33 14.54
CA ASN A 14 0.44 16.16 13.51
C ASN A 14 -0.59 16.41 12.40
N PRO A 15 -1.11 17.63 12.24
CA PRO A 15 -2.09 17.95 11.23
C PRO A 15 -1.50 18.21 9.84
N GLN A 16 -0.17 18.21 9.72
CA GLN A 16 0.50 18.41 8.44
C GLN A 16 0.56 17.09 7.67
N VAL A 17 0.20 17.14 6.40
CA VAL A 17 0.33 16.02 5.48
C VAL A 17 1.12 16.44 4.24
N GLN A 18 2.03 15.58 3.82
CA GLN A 18 2.76 15.69 2.57
C GLN A 18 2.11 14.76 1.56
N LEU A 19 1.70 15.30 0.42
CA LEU A 19 1.24 14.52 -0.72
C LEU A 19 2.35 14.50 -1.77
N MET A 20 2.72 13.30 -2.21
CA MET A 20 3.50 13.12 -3.43
C MET A 20 2.52 13.00 -4.60
N VAL A 21 2.59 13.92 -5.52
CA VAL A 21 1.77 13.93 -6.73
C VAL A 21 2.63 13.53 -7.91
N TYR A 22 2.18 12.52 -8.64
CA TYR A 22 2.78 12.06 -9.88
C TYR A 22 1.84 12.30 -11.05
N GLY A 23 2.36 12.88 -12.11
CA GLY A 23 1.62 13.11 -13.36
C GLY A 23 2.50 13.85 -14.35
N LYS A 24 2.19 13.72 -15.63
CA LYS A 24 2.99 14.36 -16.69
C LYS A 24 3.09 15.87 -16.46
N ASP A 25 4.34 16.36 -16.35
CA ASP A 25 4.70 17.76 -16.17
C ASP A 25 4.06 18.46 -14.93
N VAL A 26 3.62 17.67 -13.92
CA VAL A 26 2.90 18.19 -12.74
C VAL A 26 3.75 19.14 -11.90
N ARG A 27 5.09 19.05 -11.99
CA ARG A 27 6.02 19.95 -11.28
C ARG A 27 5.72 21.43 -11.47
N ALA A 28 5.23 21.81 -12.66
CA ALA A 28 4.92 23.20 -12.99
C ALA A 28 3.56 23.68 -12.44
N ALA A 29 2.78 22.80 -11.83
CA ALA A 29 1.44 23.16 -11.38
C ALA A 29 1.46 23.99 -10.09
N GLU A 30 0.52 24.91 -10.01
CA GLU A 30 0.04 25.51 -8.75
C GLU A 30 -1.14 24.68 -8.23
N VAL A 31 -1.21 24.49 -6.91
CA VAL A 31 -2.24 23.68 -6.26
C VAL A 31 -3.04 24.53 -5.31
N SER A 32 -4.34 24.40 -5.36
CA SER A 32 -5.27 25.08 -4.46
C SER A 32 -6.46 24.20 -4.10
N THR A 33 -7.09 24.53 -2.99
CA THR A 33 -8.37 23.95 -2.56
C THR A 33 -9.19 25.03 -1.87
N ASP A 34 -10.50 24.93 -1.95
CA ASP A 34 -11.47 25.74 -1.22
C ASP A 34 -12.10 24.98 -0.05
N TYR A 35 -11.58 23.78 0.26
CA TYR A 35 -12.13 22.95 1.31
C TYR A 35 -11.93 23.57 2.69
N PRO A 36 -13.02 23.79 3.48
CA PRO A 36 -12.94 24.45 4.78
C PRO A 36 -11.99 23.72 5.74
N GLY A 37 -11.09 24.49 6.36
CA GLY A 37 -10.13 23.96 7.35
C GLY A 37 -8.89 23.30 6.74
N VAL A 38 -8.74 23.32 5.40
CA VAL A 38 -7.52 22.88 4.71
C VAL A 38 -6.77 24.09 4.17
N ARG A 39 -5.45 24.11 4.39
CA ARG A 39 -4.54 25.11 3.83
C ARG A 39 -3.38 24.42 3.12
N ILE A 40 -3.05 24.88 1.93
CA ILE A 40 -1.79 24.50 1.26
C ILE A 40 -0.68 25.37 1.83
N ASP A 41 0.29 24.75 2.48
CA ASP A 41 1.40 25.44 3.14
C ASP A 41 2.55 25.72 2.17
N SER A 42 2.93 24.72 1.37
CA SER A 42 4.02 24.84 0.39
C SER A 42 3.94 23.82 -0.72
N LEU A 43 4.66 24.09 -1.80
CA LEU A 43 4.88 23.20 -2.93
C LEU A 43 6.39 23.00 -3.11
N VAL A 44 6.85 21.76 -3.14
CA VAL A 44 8.25 21.42 -3.42
C VAL A 44 8.33 20.74 -4.78
N ARG A 45 9.01 21.40 -5.71
CA ARG A 45 9.23 20.94 -7.08
C ARG A 45 10.46 20.06 -7.13
N LEU A 46 10.26 18.78 -7.43
CA LEU A 46 11.34 17.79 -7.47
C LEU A 46 12.14 17.87 -8.78
N ASP A 47 13.20 17.08 -8.91
CA ASP A 47 14.06 17.09 -10.11
C ASP A 47 13.31 16.59 -11.34
N SER A 48 12.56 15.50 -11.21
CA SER A 48 11.69 15.02 -12.28
C SER A 48 10.53 16.01 -12.53
N PRO A 49 10.23 16.34 -13.79
CA PRO A 49 9.09 17.18 -14.13
C PRO A 49 7.74 16.55 -13.77
N ASN A 50 7.72 15.28 -13.49
CA ASN A 50 6.51 14.50 -13.25
C ASN A 50 6.15 14.38 -11.76
N TYR A 51 6.92 15.00 -10.85
CA TYR A 51 6.66 14.95 -9.42
C TYR A 51 6.53 16.32 -8.78
N LEU A 52 5.60 16.42 -7.83
CA LEU A 52 5.37 17.59 -7.00
C LEU A 52 5.01 17.13 -5.59
N LEU A 53 5.69 17.68 -4.57
CA LEU A 53 5.23 17.51 -3.19
C LEU A 53 4.34 18.67 -2.80
N VAL A 54 3.17 18.36 -2.25
CA VAL A 54 2.20 19.32 -1.73
C VAL A 54 2.12 19.16 -0.22
N TYR A 55 2.56 20.15 0.52
CA TYR A 55 2.39 20.21 1.96
C TYR A 55 1.12 20.95 2.28
N MET A 56 0.24 20.30 3.04
CA MET A 56 -1.01 20.92 3.47
C MET A 56 -1.26 20.70 4.94
N ASN A 57 -1.98 21.60 5.57
CA ASN A 57 -2.43 21.51 6.95
C ASN A 57 -3.92 21.24 6.98
N VAL A 58 -4.34 20.22 7.73
CA VAL A 58 -5.73 19.76 7.85
C VAL A 58 -6.27 19.89 9.27
N LYS A 59 -5.65 20.77 10.10
CA LYS A 59 -5.95 20.92 11.55
C LYS A 59 -7.44 21.13 11.82
N ASP A 60 -8.03 22.04 11.04
CA ASP A 60 -9.41 22.50 11.27
C ASP A 60 -10.40 21.86 10.28
N ALA A 61 -9.92 20.89 9.48
CA ALA A 61 -10.74 20.23 8.50
C ALA A 61 -11.69 19.21 9.15
N LYS A 62 -12.85 19.03 8.53
CA LYS A 62 -13.77 17.94 8.84
C LYS A 62 -13.55 16.78 7.85
N PRO A 63 -13.97 15.54 8.19
CA PRO A 63 -13.98 14.45 7.24
C PRO A 63 -14.85 14.77 6.03
N GLY A 64 -14.40 14.37 4.85
CA GLY A 64 -15.13 14.56 3.58
C GLY A 64 -14.20 14.47 2.37
N THR A 65 -14.77 14.70 1.21
CA THR A 65 -14.04 14.70 -0.06
C THR A 65 -13.77 16.14 -0.49
N MET A 66 -12.51 16.53 -0.58
CA MET A 66 -12.09 17.82 -1.11
C MET A 66 -11.69 17.72 -2.58
N ASN A 67 -11.74 18.86 -3.28
CA ASN A 67 -11.17 19.01 -4.61
C ASN A 67 -9.80 19.68 -4.49
N LEU A 68 -8.77 19.07 -5.04
CA LEU A 68 -7.47 19.68 -5.27
C LEU A 68 -7.44 20.16 -6.72
N LEU A 69 -7.30 21.45 -6.91
CA LEU A 69 -7.22 22.08 -8.22
C LEU A 69 -5.75 22.30 -8.60
N PHE A 70 -5.30 21.59 -9.61
CA PHE A 70 -3.99 21.76 -10.24
C PHE A 70 -4.11 22.66 -11.45
N ARG A 71 -3.25 23.70 -11.54
CA ARG A 71 -3.18 24.65 -12.67
C ARG A 71 -1.76 24.70 -13.19
N ALA A 72 -1.59 24.41 -14.48
CA ALA A 72 -0.32 24.54 -15.19
C ALA A 72 -0.58 25.27 -16.52
N GLY A 73 -0.20 26.55 -16.61
CA GLY A 73 -0.53 27.39 -17.75
C GLY A 73 -2.05 27.47 -17.98
N LYS A 74 -2.50 27.02 -19.14
CA LYS A 74 -3.94 26.96 -19.49
C LYS A 74 -4.66 25.70 -19.01
N SER A 75 -3.90 24.69 -18.57
CA SER A 75 -4.46 23.43 -18.11
C SER A 75 -5.00 23.57 -16.68
N LYS A 76 -6.15 22.93 -16.43
CA LYS A 76 -6.78 22.83 -15.10
C LYS A 76 -7.26 21.41 -14.91
N THR A 77 -6.87 20.79 -13.78
CA THR A 77 -7.30 19.44 -13.42
C THR A 77 -7.80 19.44 -11.98
N ASN A 78 -9.00 18.95 -11.77
CA ASN A 78 -9.55 18.70 -10.43
C ASN A 78 -9.35 17.25 -10.05
N VAL A 79 -8.80 17.03 -8.88
CA VAL A 79 -8.63 15.67 -8.31
C VAL A 79 -9.35 15.61 -6.97
N LYS A 80 -10.21 14.62 -6.81
CA LYS A 80 -10.87 14.35 -5.54
C LYS A 80 -9.90 13.69 -4.58
N TYR A 81 -9.82 14.21 -3.36
CA TYR A 81 -9.01 13.65 -2.30
C TYR A 81 -9.85 13.50 -1.02
N GLU A 82 -9.76 12.34 -0.38
CA GLU A 82 -10.59 12.01 0.76
C GLU A 82 -9.87 12.27 2.08
N LEU A 83 -10.50 13.05 2.97
CA LEU A 83 -10.14 13.17 4.37
C LEU A 83 -11.12 12.32 5.20
N LYS A 84 -10.59 11.33 5.91
CA LYS A 84 -11.37 10.38 6.70
C LYS A 84 -11.43 10.78 8.17
N ALA A 85 -12.51 10.39 8.84
CA ALA A 85 -12.51 10.31 10.29
C ALA A 85 -11.60 9.16 10.75
N ARG A 86 -11.06 9.24 11.95
CA ARG A 86 -10.43 8.10 12.60
C ARG A 86 -11.52 7.21 13.21
N ASP A 87 -11.51 5.96 12.85
CA ASP A 87 -12.53 5.00 13.31
C ASP A 87 -12.28 4.54 14.76
N MET A 88 -11.02 4.59 15.21
CA MET A 88 -10.62 4.13 16.53
C MET A 88 -9.76 5.18 17.24
N LYS A 89 -9.91 5.25 18.54
CA LYS A 89 -8.98 6.01 19.40
C LYS A 89 -7.68 5.21 19.58
N GLY A 90 -6.58 5.90 19.90
CA GLY A 90 -5.28 5.25 20.08
C GLY A 90 -5.29 4.14 21.14
N GLU A 91 -6.08 4.31 22.19
CA GLU A 91 -6.27 3.34 23.28
C GLU A 91 -7.03 2.07 22.88
N ASP A 92 -7.76 2.10 21.76
CA ASP A 92 -8.50 0.95 21.24
C ASP A 92 -7.61 0.02 20.38
N HIS A 93 -6.38 0.45 20.08
CA HIS A 93 -5.42 -0.36 19.33
C HIS A 93 -4.67 -1.32 20.25
N MET A 94 -5.03 -2.60 20.20
CA MET A 94 -4.31 -3.65 20.91
C MET A 94 -3.07 -4.08 20.13
N GLY A 95 -1.89 -3.83 20.72
CA GLY A 95 -0.64 -4.44 20.28
C GLY A 95 -0.58 -5.93 20.66
N PHE A 96 0.53 -6.58 20.36
CA PHE A 96 0.84 -7.91 20.88
C PHE A 96 1.82 -7.82 22.05
N THR A 97 1.80 -8.84 22.88
CA THR A 97 2.59 -8.94 24.12
C THR A 97 3.35 -10.27 24.15
N ASN A 98 4.10 -10.54 25.20
CA ASN A 98 4.77 -11.81 25.44
C ASN A 98 3.80 -12.98 25.72
N ALA A 99 2.52 -12.74 25.86
CA ALA A 99 1.48 -13.76 25.94
C ALA A 99 0.97 -14.22 24.56
N ASP A 100 1.37 -13.52 23.50
CA ASP A 100 0.91 -13.84 22.15
C ASP A 100 1.80 -14.91 21.48
N VAL A 101 1.16 -15.76 20.69
CA VAL A 101 1.80 -16.73 19.82
C VAL A 101 1.64 -16.25 18.38
N LEU A 102 2.76 -15.81 17.77
CA LEU A 102 2.78 -15.33 16.40
C LEU A 102 3.03 -16.48 15.43
N TYR A 103 2.19 -16.61 14.42
CA TYR A 103 2.37 -17.51 13.30
C TYR A 103 2.67 -16.72 12.03
N MET A 104 3.91 -16.83 11.55
CA MET A 104 4.30 -16.23 10.26
C MET A 104 3.87 -17.14 9.13
N LEU A 105 3.16 -16.60 8.15
CA LEU A 105 2.78 -17.34 6.97
C LEU A 105 3.01 -16.51 5.68
N MET A 106 3.27 -17.25 4.63
CA MET A 106 3.41 -16.70 3.29
C MET A 106 2.10 -16.95 2.52
N PRO A 107 1.34 -15.92 2.15
CA PRO A 107 0.02 -16.05 1.50
C PRO A 107 0.05 -16.99 0.29
N ASP A 108 1.05 -16.84 -0.59
CA ASP A 108 1.22 -17.69 -1.77
C ASP A 108 1.30 -19.19 -1.44
N ARG A 109 1.77 -19.55 -0.24
CA ARG A 109 2.13 -20.92 0.14
C ARG A 109 1.13 -21.61 1.05
N PHE A 110 0.23 -20.86 1.67
CA PHE A 110 -0.65 -21.40 2.70
C PHE A 110 -1.86 -22.13 2.09
N ALA A 111 -2.80 -21.41 1.52
CA ALA A 111 -4.01 -21.98 0.96
C ALA A 111 -4.54 -21.16 -0.23
N SER A 112 -5.10 -21.84 -1.21
CA SER A 112 -5.79 -21.22 -2.34
C SER A 112 -7.29 -21.39 -2.20
N SER A 113 -8.05 -20.34 -2.45
CA SER A 113 -9.51 -20.41 -2.53
C SER A 113 -10.02 -21.13 -3.79
N GLY A 114 -9.13 -21.43 -4.72
CA GLY A 114 -9.51 -21.94 -6.05
C GLY A 114 -10.03 -20.86 -7.00
N LYS A 115 -10.15 -19.62 -6.57
CA LYS A 115 -10.47 -18.49 -7.44
C LYS A 115 -9.30 -18.23 -8.37
N ASN A 116 -9.50 -18.46 -9.67
CA ASN A 116 -8.49 -18.17 -10.67
C ASN A 116 -8.49 -16.65 -10.93
N LEU A 117 -7.68 -15.92 -10.16
CA LEU A 117 -7.57 -14.47 -10.25
C LEU A 117 -6.78 -14.09 -11.51
N LYS A 118 -7.43 -14.18 -12.69
CA LYS A 118 -6.88 -13.62 -13.92
C LYS A 118 -6.94 -12.10 -13.84
N VAL A 119 -5.83 -11.49 -13.47
CA VAL A 119 -5.76 -10.04 -13.33
C VAL A 119 -5.11 -9.44 -14.58
N LYS A 120 -5.80 -8.48 -15.21
CA LYS A 120 -5.24 -7.68 -16.29
C LYS A 120 -4.22 -6.68 -15.75
N GLY A 121 -3.19 -6.39 -16.55
CA GLY A 121 -2.20 -5.35 -16.23
C GLY A 121 -1.05 -5.80 -15.32
N LEU A 122 -0.98 -7.08 -14.98
CA LEU A 122 0.18 -7.66 -14.32
C LEU A 122 1.19 -8.19 -15.34
N ASN A 123 2.46 -8.18 -14.97
CA ASN A 123 3.51 -8.89 -15.68
C ASN A 123 3.21 -10.40 -15.69
N ALA A 124 3.73 -11.09 -16.72
CA ALA A 124 3.56 -12.54 -16.84
C ALA A 124 4.13 -13.26 -15.60
N TYR A 125 3.40 -14.21 -15.10
CA TYR A 125 3.79 -15.05 -13.98
C TYR A 125 3.29 -16.48 -14.15
N THR A 126 3.97 -17.41 -13.50
CA THR A 126 3.65 -18.85 -13.55
C THR A 126 3.23 -19.36 -12.18
N VAL A 127 2.14 -20.11 -12.13
CA VAL A 127 1.75 -20.88 -10.94
C VAL A 127 2.15 -22.33 -11.15
N ASN A 128 3.12 -22.82 -10.36
CA ASN A 128 3.59 -24.19 -10.43
C ASN A 128 4.07 -24.68 -9.06
N ARG A 129 3.27 -25.49 -8.41
CA ARG A 129 3.54 -26.03 -7.06
C ARG A 129 4.73 -27.02 -7.01
N LYS A 130 5.20 -27.51 -8.16
CA LYS A 130 6.37 -28.41 -8.24
C LYS A 130 7.68 -27.65 -8.24
N GLU A 131 7.66 -26.35 -8.53
CA GLU A 131 8.84 -25.49 -8.57
C GLU A 131 8.87 -24.58 -7.33
N PRO A 132 9.79 -24.81 -6.38
CA PRO A 132 9.83 -24.08 -5.11
C PRO A 132 9.92 -22.54 -5.25
N SER A 133 10.57 -22.07 -6.31
CA SER A 133 10.81 -20.64 -6.55
C SER A 133 9.74 -19.97 -7.41
N LEU A 134 8.71 -20.68 -7.87
CA LEU A 134 7.56 -20.12 -8.56
C LEU A 134 6.37 -19.91 -7.61
N ARG A 135 5.35 -19.19 -8.07
CA ARG A 135 4.12 -19.00 -7.31
C ARG A 135 3.36 -20.31 -7.18
N HIS A 136 2.74 -20.54 -6.01
CA HIS A 136 1.92 -21.72 -5.72
C HIS A 136 0.41 -21.39 -5.73
N GLY A 137 0.04 -20.10 -5.79
CA GLY A 137 -1.33 -19.66 -5.98
C GLY A 137 -2.18 -19.65 -4.73
N GLY A 138 -1.58 -19.55 -3.55
CA GLY A 138 -2.31 -19.20 -2.33
C GLY A 138 -2.83 -17.77 -2.38
N ASP A 139 -3.92 -17.47 -1.67
CA ASP A 139 -4.59 -16.17 -1.67
C ASP A 139 -5.22 -15.82 -0.32
N LEU A 140 -5.65 -14.56 -0.16
CA LEU A 140 -6.22 -14.05 1.08
C LEU A 140 -7.53 -14.75 1.45
N GLU A 141 -8.33 -15.12 0.48
CA GLU A 141 -9.58 -15.84 0.71
C GLU A 141 -9.29 -17.27 1.20
N GLY A 142 -8.27 -17.93 0.64
CA GLY A 142 -7.82 -19.23 1.12
C GLY A 142 -7.38 -19.18 2.58
N ILE A 143 -6.66 -18.12 3.01
CA ILE A 143 -6.31 -17.92 4.42
C ILE A 143 -7.59 -17.70 5.25
N ARG A 144 -8.51 -16.85 4.79
CA ARG A 144 -9.75 -16.52 5.48
C ARG A 144 -10.62 -17.75 5.75
N GLN A 145 -10.66 -18.68 4.82
CA GLN A 145 -11.40 -19.95 4.96
C GLN A 145 -10.81 -20.90 6.02
N HIS A 146 -9.57 -20.67 6.44
CA HIS A 146 -8.85 -21.53 7.38
C HIS A 146 -8.50 -20.83 8.71
N LEU A 147 -9.20 -19.76 9.09
CA LEU A 147 -8.92 -19.05 10.34
C LEU A 147 -9.09 -19.92 11.59
N ASP A 148 -10.01 -20.91 11.58
CA ASP A 148 -10.21 -21.83 12.70
C ASP A 148 -9.01 -22.70 12.96
N TYR A 149 -8.26 -23.11 11.93
CA TYR A 149 -7.02 -23.85 12.05
C TYR A 149 -6.01 -23.16 12.98
N PHE A 150 -5.90 -21.83 12.90
CA PHE A 150 -4.96 -21.08 13.76
C PHE A 150 -5.41 -21.07 15.21
N ASN A 151 -6.72 -20.97 15.47
CA ASN A 151 -7.28 -21.07 16.82
C ASN A 151 -7.06 -22.46 17.43
N GLU A 152 -7.30 -23.52 16.66
CA GLU A 152 -7.05 -24.90 17.07
C GLU A 152 -5.56 -25.14 17.39
N LEU A 153 -4.67 -24.46 16.66
CA LEU A 153 -3.22 -24.51 16.90
C LEU A 153 -2.77 -23.67 18.11
N GLY A 154 -3.64 -22.83 18.68
CA GLY A 154 -3.32 -21.94 19.79
C GLY A 154 -2.60 -20.65 19.37
N VAL A 155 -2.65 -20.28 18.10
CA VAL A 155 -2.11 -19.02 17.57
C VAL A 155 -3.00 -17.85 17.98
N THR A 156 -2.40 -16.73 18.34
CA THR A 156 -3.11 -15.51 18.71
C THR A 156 -2.85 -14.32 17.76
N ALA A 157 -1.83 -14.42 16.93
CA ALA A 157 -1.47 -13.39 15.96
C ALA A 157 -0.94 -13.99 14.65
N LEU A 158 -1.46 -13.49 13.53
CA LEU A 158 -1.01 -13.86 12.19
C LEU A 158 -0.08 -12.77 11.64
N TRP A 159 1.09 -13.17 11.19
CA TRP A 159 2.06 -12.31 10.50
C TRP A 159 2.19 -12.78 9.06
N PHE A 160 1.64 -12.02 8.14
CA PHE A 160 1.76 -12.31 6.70
C PHE A 160 3.06 -11.73 6.16
N THR A 161 3.80 -12.50 5.32
CA THR A 161 4.78 -11.86 4.43
C THR A 161 4.07 -10.83 3.56
N PRO A 162 4.77 -9.82 2.98
CA PRO A 162 4.10 -8.68 2.38
C PRO A 162 3.00 -9.04 1.38
N VAL A 163 1.83 -8.47 1.59
CA VAL A 163 0.64 -8.67 0.73
C VAL A 163 0.47 -7.61 -0.35
N LEU A 164 1.29 -6.55 -0.31
CA LEU A 164 1.24 -5.46 -1.27
C LEU A 164 1.72 -5.91 -2.64
N GLU A 165 1.30 -5.19 -3.68
CA GLU A 165 1.60 -5.53 -5.06
C GLU A 165 3.09 -5.75 -5.29
N ASN A 166 3.39 -6.82 -5.97
CA ASN A 166 4.73 -7.32 -6.23
C ASN A 166 4.81 -7.80 -7.70
N ASN A 167 4.66 -6.83 -8.61
CA ASN A 167 4.41 -7.06 -10.02
C ASN A 167 5.70 -7.18 -10.86
N SER A 168 6.70 -7.90 -10.34
CA SER A 168 7.86 -8.25 -11.15
C SER A 168 7.55 -9.44 -12.07
N PRO A 169 8.09 -9.46 -13.29
CA PRO A 169 7.98 -10.65 -14.17
C PRO A 169 8.77 -11.82 -13.56
N ASP A 170 8.38 -13.04 -13.94
CA ASP A 170 9.16 -14.21 -13.59
C ASP A 170 10.51 -14.20 -14.35
N HIS A 171 11.56 -14.60 -13.67
CA HIS A 171 12.91 -14.77 -14.22
C HIS A 171 13.28 -16.26 -14.27
N GLY A 172 13.00 -16.92 -15.42
CA GLY A 172 13.20 -18.34 -15.56
C GLY A 172 12.31 -19.15 -14.62
N LYS A 173 12.91 -19.84 -13.64
CA LYS A 173 12.19 -20.59 -12.60
C LYS A 173 12.04 -19.84 -11.28
N SER A 174 12.14 -18.52 -11.27
CA SER A 174 12.04 -17.70 -10.07
C SER A 174 10.98 -16.61 -10.22
N SER A 175 10.17 -16.42 -9.21
CA SER A 175 9.19 -15.32 -9.11
C SER A 175 9.27 -14.63 -7.75
N THR A 176 8.67 -13.47 -7.63
CA THR A 176 8.65 -12.68 -6.40
C THR A 176 7.46 -13.04 -5.49
N TYR A 177 7.12 -14.34 -5.39
CA TYR A 177 5.99 -14.87 -4.63
C TYR A 177 5.99 -14.49 -3.14
N HIS A 178 7.16 -14.19 -2.59
CA HIS A 178 7.36 -13.87 -1.17
C HIS A 178 6.86 -12.48 -0.76
N GLY A 179 6.65 -11.54 -1.72
CA GLY A 179 6.13 -10.21 -1.45
C GLY A 179 7.17 -9.11 -1.17
N TYR A 180 8.47 -9.44 -1.08
CA TYR A 180 9.52 -8.48 -0.69
C TYR A 180 10.07 -7.62 -1.82
N ALA A 181 9.40 -7.52 -2.98
CA ALA A 181 9.76 -6.64 -4.09
C ALA A 181 8.57 -5.75 -4.49
N THR A 182 8.10 -4.95 -3.54
CA THR A 182 6.88 -4.15 -3.64
C THR A 182 6.93 -3.17 -4.82
N THR A 183 5.90 -3.19 -5.65
CA THR A 183 5.74 -2.28 -6.80
C THR A 183 4.61 -1.27 -6.62
N ASP A 184 3.72 -1.46 -5.64
CA ASP A 184 2.71 -0.51 -5.22
C ASP A 184 2.42 -0.66 -3.72
N TYR A 185 2.69 0.41 -2.94
CA TYR A 185 2.50 0.42 -1.48
C TYR A 185 1.05 0.65 -1.03
N TYR A 186 0.13 0.94 -1.95
CA TYR A 186 -1.26 1.28 -1.64
C TYR A 186 -2.27 0.26 -2.15
N ARG A 187 -1.78 -0.79 -2.79
CA ARG A 187 -2.62 -1.84 -3.37
C ARG A 187 -2.14 -3.23 -2.95
N VAL A 188 -3.07 -4.05 -2.49
CA VAL A 188 -2.83 -5.48 -2.31
C VAL A 188 -2.53 -6.12 -3.66
N ASP A 189 -1.60 -7.07 -3.69
CA ASP A 189 -1.28 -7.82 -4.91
C ASP A 189 -2.55 -8.48 -5.46
N PRO A 190 -2.97 -8.15 -6.68
CA PRO A 190 -4.21 -8.69 -7.24
C PRO A 190 -4.22 -10.21 -7.36
N ARG A 191 -3.05 -10.86 -7.32
CA ARG A 191 -2.94 -12.33 -7.28
C ARG A 191 -3.33 -12.91 -5.93
N PHE A 192 -3.29 -12.11 -4.86
CA PHE A 192 -3.76 -12.49 -3.53
C PHE A 192 -5.22 -12.06 -3.28
N GLY A 193 -5.68 -11.00 -3.94
CA GLY A 193 -7.00 -10.42 -3.75
C GLY A 193 -7.00 -8.90 -3.92
N SER A 194 -7.93 -8.23 -3.27
CA SER A 194 -8.07 -6.78 -3.26
C SER A 194 -7.81 -6.19 -1.88
N ASN A 195 -7.71 -4.84 -1.80
CA ASN A 195 -7.69 -4.14 -0.51
C ASN A 195 -8.91 -4.46 0.35
N ASN A 196 -10.06 -4.73 -0.29
CA ASN A 196 -11.27 -5.09 0.44
C ASN A 196 -11.20 -6.53 0.98
N ASP A 197 -10.65 -7.48 0.22
CA ASP A 197 -10.44 -8.85 0.69
C ASP A 197 -9.49 -8.88 1.89
N TYR A 198 -8.44 -8.03 1.90
CA TYR A 198 -7.55 -7.90 3.05
C TYR A 198 -8.28 -7.34 4.28
N ARG A 199 -9.10 -6.27 4.11
CA ARG A 199 -9.91 -5.74 5.21
C ARG A 199 -10.88 -6.78 5.76
N GLN A 200 -11.50 -7.56 4.89
CA GLN A 200 -12.43 -8.61 5.29
C GLN A 200 -11.70 -9.73 6.06
N LEU A 201 -10.53 -10.17 5.59
CA LEU A 201 -9.69 -11.13 6.30
C LEU A 201 -9.33 -10.63 7.71
N VAL A 202 -8.86 -9.38 7.83
CA VAL A 202 -8.52 -8.77 9.13
C VAL A 202 -9.74 -8.70 10.04
N SER A 203 -10.89 -8.25 9.53
CA SER A 203 -12.13 -8.18 10.29
C SER A 203 -12.57 -9.56 10.82
N ASP A 204 -12.49 -10.60 9.98
CA ASP A 204 -12.88 -11.94 10.36
C ASP A 204 -11.87 -12.60 11.32
N ALA A 205 -10.58 -12.32 11.15
CA ALA A 205 -9.54 -12.72 12.11
C ALA A 205 -9.80 -12.10 13.50
N HIS A 206 -10.06 -10.79 13.56
CA HIS A 206 -10.37 -10.10 14.82
C HIS A 206 -11.61 -10.70 15.52
N LYS A 207 -12.69 -11.03 14.80
CA LYS A 207 -13.88 -11.70 15.36
C LYS A 207 -13.55 -13.04 16.00
N LYS A 208 -12.48 -13.70 15.54
CA LYS A 208 -11.98 -14.96 16.08
C LYS A 208 -10.89 -14.78 17.15
N GLY A 209 -10.62 -13.56 17.57
CA GLY A 209 -9.59 -13.23 18.56
C GLY A 209 -8.15 -13.26 18.03
N LEU A 210 -7.97 -13.38 16.72
CA LEU A 210 -6.66 -13.39 16.07
C LEU A 210 -6.24 -11.95 15.72
N LYS A 211 -5.07 -11.53 16.18
CA LYS A 211 -4.42 -10.29 15.78
C LYS A 211 -3.78 -10.45 14.40
N VAL A 212 -3.58 -9.37 13.66
CA VAL A 212 -2.94 -9.39 12.36
C VAL A 212 -1.77 -8.41 12.31
N VAL A 213 -0.61 -8.89 11.89
CA VAL A 213 0.59 -8.09 11.66
C VAL A 213 0.80 -7.97 10.14
N MET A 214 0.76 -6.73 9.63
CA MET A 214 1.05 -6.43 8.24
C MET A 214 2.54 -6.15 8.08
N ASP A 215 3.24 -7.01 7.34
CA ASP A 215 4.65 -6.79 6.99
C ASP A 215 4.77 -5.66 5.98
N MET A 216 5.58 -4.64 6.30
CA MET A 216 5.78 -3.46 5.47
C MET A 216 7.25 -3.26 5.15
N ILE A 217 7.59 -3.14 3.88
CA ILE A 217 8.96 -2.97 3.40
C ILE A 217 9.25 -1.49 3.17
N PHE A 218 9.95 -0.86 4.12
CA PHE A 218 10.34 0.55 4.03
C PHE A 218 11.79 0.75 3.58
N ASN A 219 12.58 -0.34 3.49
CA ASN A 219 14.00 -0.28 3.14
C ASN A 219 14.25 -0.14 1.62
N HIS A 220 13.40 -0.75 0.81
CA HIS A 220 13.56 -0.81 -0.65
C HIS A 220 12.22 -1.00 -1.35
N CYS A 221 12.19 -0.78 -2.67
CA CYS A 221 11.08 -1.17 -3.54
C CYS A 221 11.55 -2.20 -4.58
N GLY A 222 10.61 -2.81 -5.28
CA GLY A 222 10.89 -3.69 -6.43
C GLY A 222 11.39 -2.89 -7.65
N PHE A 223 12.16 -3.52 -8.52
CA PHE A 223 12.68 -2.89 -9.75
C PHE A 223 11.60 -2.39 -10.71
N GLU A 224 10.40 -2.95 -10.66
CA GLU A 224 9.27 -2.51 -11.47
C GLU A 224 8.46 -1.38 -10.80
N HIS A 225 8.88 -0.90 -9.63
CA HIS A 225 8.24 0.27 -9.01
C HIS A 225 8.41 1.51 -9.90
N PRO A 226 7.37 2.36 -10.07
CA PRO A 226 7.45 3.57 -10.90
C PRO A 226 8.63 4.49 -10.57
N TRP A 227 9.06 4.58 -9.31
CA TRP A 227 10.22 5.38 -8.90
C TRP A 227 11.54 4.94 -9.57
N VAL A 228 11.69 3.66 -9.93
CA VAL A 228 12.89 3.19 -10.61
C VAL A 228 12.94 3.67 -12.06
N LYS A 229 11.76 3.82 -12.69
CA LYS A 229 11.64 4.26 -14.09
C LYS A 229 11.67 5.79 -14.23
N ASP A 230 11.19 6.50 -13.23
CA ASP A 230 11.13 7.95 -13.17
C ASP A 230 11.36 8.38 -11.72
N MET A 231 12.65 8.63 -11.36
CA MET A 231 13.02 9.00 -10.01
C MET A 231 12.55 10.40 -9.67
N PRO A 232 11.93 10.61 -8.50
CA PRO A 232 11.51 11.95 -8.07
C PRO A 232 12.67 12.95 -7.97
N THR A 233 13.80 12.51 -7.38
CA THR A 233 15.06 13.26 -7.29
C THR A 233 16.25 12.38 -7.70
N LYS A 234 17.39 13.00 -8.04
CA LYS A 234 18.60 12.26 -8.45
C LYS A 234 19.19 11.38 -7.34
N ASP A 235 18.93 11.73 -6.10
CA ASP A 235 19.38 11.05 -4.89
C ASP A 235 18.26 10.22 -4.21
N TRP A 236 17.21 9.88 -4.95
CA TRP A 236 16.06 9.14 -4.42
C TRP A 236 16.42 7.75 -3.89
N PHE A 237 17.34 7.08 -4.54
CA PHE A 237 17.86 5.79 -4.12
C PHE A 237 19.30 5.92 -3.59
N ASN A 238 19.63 5.17 -2.54
CA ASN A 238 20.98 5.00 -2.11
C ASN A 238 21.80 4.32 -3.23
N THR A 239 22.89 4.94 -3.62
CA THR A 239 23.84 4.33 -4.54
C THR A 239 24.87 3.58 -3.73
N PRO A 240 25.05 2.25 -3.92
CA PRO A 240 26.12 1.55 -3.25
C PRO A 240 27.49 2.16 -3.62
N GLU A 241 28.35 2.37 -2.64
CA GLU A 241 29.68 2.97 -2.85
C GLU A 241 30.56 2.17 -3.82
N TRP A 242 30.20 0.91 -4.07
CA TRP A 242 30.90 0.00 -4.97
C TRP A 242 30.30 -0.05 -6.40
N LEU A 243 29.29 0.72 -6.72
CA LEU A 243 28.77 0.98 -8.07
C LEU A 243 29.37 2.27 -8.63
#